data_a8237d963d77c2fb7f7beadb037aa3e8
#
_entry.id   a8237d963d77c2fb7f7beadb037aa3e8
#
_cell.length_a   1.000
_cell.length_b   1.000
_cell.length_c   1.000
_cell.angle_alpha   90.00
_cell.angle_beta   90.00
_cell.angle_gamma   90.00
#
_symmetry.space_group_name_H-M   'P 1'
#
loop_
_entity.id
_entity.type
_entity.pdbx_description
1 polymer ?
#
loop_
_entity_poly.entity_id
_entity_poly.type
_entity_poly.pdbx_seq_one_letter_code
_entity_poly.pdbx_strand_id
1 'polypeptide(L)'
;DVAVIERDGNLHAVLAPDRKLVLWTDAGPWKVTTVDAARDLAIDPAVMRRLGQARKTELMSVHPVVDGQAGLLFIDGVLVRTLAAGVHGFWNVGRMVQIKVVDLKRQSLDVAGQEVLTKDRVTIRVNIAAEYRVVDPVKAVSAVKDFSEALYRALQYAFRKTLGALTLDQILEKKMTVDEEAAAKVRADMAGIGVEVSDIALKDVILPGEMREILNQVVSAEKQAEANIIRRREEANATRSLLNTARVMAENPVMLRLKELEALETIAGKVERLTVHNGTGGLLNDLVKLRDS
;
A
#
# COMPACT_ATOMS: atom_id res chain seq x y z
N ASP A 1 40.23 -16.15 -29.31
CA ASP A 1 39.66 -17.42 -28.94
C ASP A 1 40.09 -17.83 -27.53
N VAL A 2 39.22 -18.53 -26.82
CA VAL A 2 39.50 -19.20 -25.56
C VAL A 2 39.63 -20.70 -25.86
N ALA A 3 40.67 -21.32 -25.33
CA ALA A 3 40.81 -22.77 -25.48
C ALA A 3 40.52 -23.51 -24.14
N VAL A 4 39.57 -24.43 -24.18
CA VAL A 4 39.24 -25.30 -23.04
C VAL A 4 39.93 -26.64 -23.31
N ILE A 5 40.83 -27.07 -22.41
CA ILE A 5 41.65 -28.26 -22.55
C ILE A 5 41.20 -29.28 -21.50
N GLU A 6 40.81 -30.43 -21.97
CA GLU A 6 40.34 -31.55 -21.15
C GLU A 6 41.27 -32.78 -21.33
N ARG A 7 41.42 -33.54 -20.25
CA ARG A 7 42.08 -34.82 -20.23
C ARG A 7 41.18 -35.83 -19.53
N ASP A 8 40.88 -36.94 -20.17
CA ASP A 8 40.04 -38.01 -19.62
C ASP A 8 38.69 -37.51 -19.09
N GLY A 9 38.08 -36.50 -19.78
CA GLY A 9 36.83 -35.86 -19.38
C GLY A 9 36.96 -34.82 -18.26
N ASN A 10 38.15 -34.67 -17.69
CA ASN A 10 38.41 -33.65 -16.66
C ASN A 10 39.02 -32.37 -17.25
N LEU A 11 38.63 -31.23 -16.72
CA LEU A 11 39.18 -29.92 -17.12
C LEU A 11 40.63 -29.81 -16.66
N HIS A 12 41.58 -29.72 -17.59
CA HIS A 12 42.99 -29.53 -17.30
C HIS A 12 43.42 -28.07 -17.28
N ALA A 13 43.10 -27.33 -18.33
CA ALA A 13 43.45 -25.92 -18.45
C ALA A 13 42.43 -25.12 -19.24
N VAL A 14 42.37 -23.82 -19.00
CA VAL A 14 41.69 -22.80 -19.83
C VAL A 14 42.74 -21.78 -20.24
N LEU A 15 42.85 -21.54 -21.52
CA LEU A 15 43.80 -20.57 -22.08
C LEU A 15 43.08 -19.32 -22.54
N ALA A 16 43.53 -18.22 -22.05
CA ALA A 16 43.16 -16.89 -22.60
C ALA A 16 43.77 -16.71 -24.02
N PRO A 17 43.22 -15.80 -24.81
CA PRO A 17 43.89 -15.35 -26.04
C PRO A 17 45.36 -14.98 -25.75
N ASP A 18 46.24 -15.26 -26.73
CA ASP A 18 47.69 -14.97 -26.65
C ASP A 18 48.49 -15.75 -25.61
N ARG A 19 47.89 -16.75 -24.98
CA ARG A 19 48.60 -17.71 -24.13
C ARG A 19 48.92 -18.98 -24.91
N LYS A 20 50.08 -19.58 -24.59
CA LYS A 20 50.55 -20.84 -25.17
C LYS A 20 50.73 -21.88 -24.08
N LEU A 21 50.30 -23.11 -24.34
CA LEU A 21 50.51 -24.26 -23.49
C LEU A 21 51.04 -25.39 -24.36
N VAL A 22 52.13 -25.98 -23.95
CA VAL A 22 52.72 -27.17 -24.60
C VAL A 22 52.28 -28.39 -23.83
N LEU A 23 51.66 -29.34 -24.52
CA LEU A 23 51.17 -30.59 -23.94
C LEU A 23 51.94 -31.74 -24.59
N TRP A 24 52.40 -32.69 -23.78
CA TRP A 24 53.01 -33.91 -24.26
C TRP A 24 51.94 -34.87 -24.77
N THR A 25 52.08 -35.38 -25.99
CA THR A 25 51.15 -36.31 -26.59
C THR A 25 51.01 -37.57 -25.78
N ASP A 26 52.13 -38.10 -25.24
CA ASP A 26 52.16 -39.33 -24.47
C ASP A 26 51.56 -39.19 -23.05
N ALA A 27 51.26 -37.96 -22.64
CA ALA A 27 50.67 -37.68 -21.32
C ALA A 27 49.15 -37.90 -21.28
N GLY A 28 48.53 -38.38 -22.36
CA GLY A 28 47.12 -38.79 -22.35
C GLY A 28 46.31 -38.33 -23.58
N PRO A 29 45.05 -38.72 -23.72
CA PRO A 29 44.19 -38.16 -24.73
C PRO A 29 43.79 -36.74 -24.35
N TRP A 30 44.29 -35.75 -25.11
CA TRP A 30 43.91 -34.34 -24.95
C TRP A 30 42.75 -33.99 -25.86
N LYS A 31 41.71 -33.40 -25.29
CA LYS A 31 40.62 -32.78 -26.04
C LYS A 31 40.73 -31.27 -25.89
N VAL A 32 40.92 -30.56 -26.99
CA VAL A 32 40.99 -29.13 -27.04
C VAL A 32 39.75 -28.60 -27.75
N THR A 33 38.97 -27.77 -27.06
CA THR A 33 37.81 -27.09 -27.60
C THR A 33 38.11 -25.62 -27.65
N THR A 34 38.15 -25.06 -28.83
CA THR A 34 38.35 -23.61 -29.06
C THR A 34 36.98 -22.90 -29.16
N VAL A 35 36.82 -21.84 -28.43
CA VAL A 35 35.60 -21.01 -28.44
C VAL A 35 35.99 -19.61 -28.93
N ASP A 36 35.34 -19.16 -29.96
CA ASP A 36 35.48 -17.76 -30.41
C ASP A 36 34.69 -16.84 -29.47
N ALA A 37 35.36 -16.42 -28.40
CA ALA A 37 34.78 -15.52 -27.38
C ALA A 37 34.45 -14.14 -27.95
N ALA A 38 34.90 -13.75 -29.13
CA ALA A 38 34.49 -12.51 -29.78
C ALA A 38 33.10 -12.66 -30.42
N ARG A 39 32.75 -13.85 -30.85
CA ARG A 39 31.48 -14.14 -31.53
C ARG A 39 30.43 -14.76 -30.61
N ASP A 40 30.82 -15.66 -29.74
CA ASP A 40 29.95 -16.32 -28.77
C ASP A 40 30.52 -16.21 -27.35
N LEU A 41 29.99 -15.24 -26.61
CA LEU A 41 30.40 -14.98 -25.24
C LEU A 41 29.72 -15.91 -24.22
N ALA A 42 28.62 -16.58 -24.58
CA ALA A 42 27.90 -17.45 -23.67
C ALA A 42 28.68 -18.74 -23.40
N ILE A 43 28.78 -19.13 -22.14
CA ILE A 43 29.42 -20.36 -21.72
C ILE A 43 28.35 -21.43 -21.58
N ASP A 44 28.59 -22.61 -22.21
CA ASP A 44 27.74 -23.75 -22.01
C ASP A 44 27.62 -24.12 -20.51
N PRO A 45 26.42 -24.43 -19.99
CA PRO A 45 26.22 -24.71 -18.56
C PRO A 45 27.06 -25.90 -18.03
N ALA A 46 27.37 -26.87 -18.89
CA ALA A 46 28.22 -28.00 -18.50
C ALA A 46 29.68 -27.58 -18.36
N VAL A 47 30.16 -26.74 -19.29
CA VAL A 47 31.50 -26.14 -19.22
C VAL A 47 31.62 -25.22 -18.02
N MET A 48 30.62 -24.38 -17.77
CA MET A 48 30.58 -23.46 -16.63
C MET A 48 30.71 -24.23 -15.29
N ARG A 49 29.96 -25.33 -15.13
CA ARG A 49 30.05 -26.17 -13.91
C ARG A 49 31.45 -26.78 -13.74
N ARG A 50 32.07 -27.28 -14.80
CA ARG A 50 33.42 -27.86 -14.77
C ARG A 50 34.47 -26.80 -14.42
N LEU A 51 34.33 -25.58 -14.98
CA LEU A 51 35.20 -24.42 -14.63
C LEU A 51 35.09 -24.07 -13.15
N GLY A 52 33.87 -24.04 -12.62
CA GLY A 52 33.63 -23.79 -11.20
C GLY A 52 34.23 -24.87 -10.29
N GLN A 53 34.04 -26.17 -10.63
CA GLN A 53 34.62 -27.30 -9.88
C GLN A 53 36.14 -27.27 -9.88
N ALA A 54 36.76 -26.95 -11.03
CA ALA A 54 38.19 -26.86 -11.18
C ALA A 54 38.79 -25.55 -10.62
N ARG A 55 37.95 -24.65 -10.06
CA ARG A 55 38.34 -23.29 -9.58
C ARG A 55 39.04 -22.44 -10.63
N LYS A 56 38.73 -22.66 -11.90
CA LYS A 56 39.32 -21.93 -13.06
C LYS A 56 38.32 -20.90 -13.58
N THR A 57 37.97 -19.94 -12.74
CA THR A 57 36.92 -18.95 -13.01
C THR A 57 37.44 -17.58 -13.49
N GLU A 58 38.75 -17.46 -13.69
CA GLU A 58 39.41 -16.20 -14.01
C GLU A 58 38.93 -15.56 -15.32
N LEU A 59 38.53 -16.38 -16.30
CA LEU A 59 38.11 -15.96 -17.62
C LEU A 59 36.60 -15.95 -17.79
N MET A 60 35.81 -16.18 -16.71
CA MET A 60 34.37 -16.21 -16.79
C MET A 60 33.73 -15.28 -15.76
N SER A 61 32.59 -14.74 -16.14
CA SER A 61 31.66 -14.08 -15.22
C SER A 61 30.37 -14.91 -15.12
N VAL A 62 29.85 -15.04 -13.91
CA VAL A 62 28.61 -15.81 -13.65
C VAL A 62 27.58 -14.87 -13.04
N HIS A 63 26.40 -14.86 -13.66
CA HIS A 63 25.31 -13.98 -13.27
C HIS A 63 24.04 -14.78 -13.03
N PRO A 64 23.59 -14.94 -11.78
CA PRO A 64 22.31 -15.54 -11.48
C PRO A 64 21.17 -14.53 -11.75
N VAL A 65 20.14 -14.99 -12.46
CA VAL A 65 18.86 -14.30 -12.61
C VAL A 65 17.83 -15.13 -11.86
N VAL A 66 17.25 -14.58 -10.81
CA VAL A 66 16.30 -15.30 -9.95
C VAL A 66 14.91 -15.31 -10.61
N ASP A 67 14.08 -16.28 -10.23
CA ASP A 67 12.69 -16.32 -10.70
C ASP A 67 11.92 -15.03 -10.31
N GLY A 68 11.17 -14.51 -11.27
CA GLY A 68 10.52 -13.19 -11.15
C GLY A 68 11.42 -12.00 -11.48
N GLN A 69 12.63 -12.25 -12.01
CA GLN A 69 13.55 -11.22 -12.51
C GLN A 69 13.85 -11.43 -13.99
N ALA A 70 14.22 -10.35 -14.68
CA ALA A 70 14.78 -10.39 -16.02
C ALA A 70 16.20 -9.80 -16.01
N GLY A 71 17.15 -10.53 -16.62
CA GLY A 71 18.49 -10.02 -16.85
C GLY A 71 18.58 -9.34 -18.22
N LEU A 72 19.06 -8.12 -18.29
CA LEU A 72 19.34 -7.41 -19.55
C LEU A 72 20.83 -7.50 -19.82
N LEU A 73 21.21 -8.22 -20.87
CA LEU A 73 22.59 -8.42 -21.26
C LEU A 73 23.07 -7.25 -22.13
N PHE A 74 24.07 -6.55 -21.64
CA PHE A 74 24.80 -5.52 -22.38
C PHE A 74 26.19 -6.03 -22.71
N ILE A 75 26.58 -5.85 -23.96
CA ILE A 75 27.92 -6.13 -24.45
C ILE A 75 28.48 -4.84 -25.04
N ASP A 76 29.60 -4.38 -24.50
CA ASP A 76 30.22 -3.10 -24.87
C ASP A 76 29.24 -1.91 -24.80
N GLY A 77 28.34 -1.94 -23.82
CA GLY A 77 27.33 -0.91 -23.60
C GLY A 77 26.07 -1.03 -24.46
N VAL A 78 26.01 -2.01 -25.38
CA VAL A 78 24.84 -2.25 -26.24
C VAL A 78 23.98 -3.35 -25.69
N LEU A 79 22.67 -3.14 -25.58
CA LEU A 79 21.72 -4.19 -25.19
C LEU A 79 21.61 -5.23 -26.30
N VAL A 80 21.93 -6.49 -25.96
CA VAL A 80 21.92 -7.60 -26.92
C VAL A 80 20.68 -8.46 -26.80
N ARG A 81 20.34 -8.87 -25.57
CA ARG A 81 19.16 -9.73 -25.32
C ARG A 81 18.73 -9.71 -23.86
N THR A 82 17.52 -10.18 -23.64
CA THR A 82 16.98 -10.45 -22.29
C THR A 82 17.30 -11.89 -21.89
N LEU A 83 17.70 -12.08 -20.64
CA LEU A 83 18.00 -13.38 -20.03
C LEU A 83 16.83 -13.78 -19.11
N ALA A 84 16.34 -14.98 -19.27
CA ALA A 84 15.36 -15.58 -18.38
C ALA A 84 15.99 -16.01 -17.05
N ALA A 85 15.15 -16.42 -16.09
CA ALA A 85 15.62 -17.00 -14.83
C ALA A 85 16.56 -18.18 -15.07
N GLY A 86 17.65 -18.21 -14.32
CA GLY A 86 18.70 -19.21 -14.45
C GLY A 86 20.08 -18.65 -14.13
N VAL A 87 21.10 -19.48 -14.27
CA VAL A 87 22.50 -19.07 -14.10
C VAL A 87 23.14 -18.93 -15.47
N HIS A 88 23.63 -17.75 -15.78
CA HIS A 88 24.23 -17.42 -17.06
C HIS A 88 25.73 -17.17 -16.90
N GLY A 89 26.54 -17.87 -17.65
CA GLY A 89 27.99 -17.69 -17.69
C GLY A 89 28.42 -17.02 -18.97
N PHE A 90 29.39 -16.13 -18.88
CA PHE A 90 29.97 -15.41 -20.03
C PHE A 90 31.48 -15.39 -19.94
N TRP A 91 32.12 -15.50 -21.10
CA TRP A 91 33.58 -15.32 -21.20
C TRP A 91 33.92 -13.83 -20.97
N ASN A 92 34.83 -13.60 -20.05
CA ASN A 92 35.31 -12.24 -19.75
C ASN A 92 36.62 -11.97 -20.49
N VAL A 93 36.54 -12.00 -21.82
CA VAL A 93 37.69 -11.88 -22.70
C VAL A 93 37.41 -10.93 -23.85
N GLY A 94 38.16 -9.84 -23.90
CA GLY A 94 38.16 -8.91 -25.02
C GLY A 94 36.93 -8.00 -25.16
N ARG A 95 35.84 -8.28 -24.46
CA ARG A 95 34.60 -7.50 -24.49
C ARG A 95 34.05 -7.30 -23.08
N MET A 96 33.39 -6.16 -22.88
CA MET A 96 32.76 -5.84 -21.60
C MET A 96 31.35 -6.43 -21.55
N VAL A 97 31.15 -7.38 -20.63
CA VAL A 97 29.82 -7.97 -20.37
C VAL A 97 29.25 -7.34 -19.10
N GLN A 98 28.05 -6.80 -19.21
CA GLN A 98 27.30 -6.26 -18.07
C GLN A 98 25.87 -6.80 -18.09
N ILE A 99 25.35 -7.15 -16.92
CA ILE A 99 23.96 -7.57 -16.78
C ILE A 99 23.27 -6.66 -15.79
N LYS A 100 22.18 -6.00 -16.25
CA LYS A 100 21.28 -5.25 -15.40
C LYS A 100 20.09 -6.14 -15.07
N VAL A 101 19.92 -6.49 -13.81
CA VAL A 101 18.78 -7.28 -13.34
C VAL A 101 17.63 -6.35 -12.99
N VAL A 102 16.44 -6.66 -13.48
CA VAL A 102 15.20 -5.93 -13.23
C VAL A 102 14.21 -6.87 -12.56
N ASP A 103 13.66 -6.47 -11.43
CA ASP A 103 12.60 -7.22 -10.75
C ASP A 103 11.26 -6.97 -11.43
N LEU A 104 10.58 -8.08 -11.81
CA LEU A 104 9.27 -8.06 -12.47
C LEU A 104 8.11 -8.26 -11.50
N LYS A 105 8.41 -8.52 -10.23
CA LYS A 105 7.41 -8.69 -9.19
C LYS A 105 6.74 -7.34 -8.89
N ARG A 106 5.58 -7.42 -8.27
CA ARG A 106 4.90 -6.23 -7.78
C ARG A 106 5.70 -5.61 -6.65
N GLN A 107 5.90 -4.31 -6.73
CA GLN A 107 6.65 -3.48 -5.78
C GLN A 107 5.77 -2.34 -5.32
N SER A 108 6.01 -1.82 -4.12
CA SER A 108 5.38 -0.61 -3.62
C SER A 108 6.37 0.53 -3.57
N LEU A 109 5.89 1.72 -3.90
CA LEU A 109 6.63 2.98 -3.80
C LEU A 109 5.87 3.92 -2.89
N ASP A 110 6.52 4.36 -1.83
CA ASP A 110 5.98 5.36 -0.91
C ASP A 110 6.58 6.73 -1.21
N VAL A 111 5.71 7.71 -1.46
CA VAL A 111 6.05 9.12 -1.63
C VAL A 111 5.61 9.84 -0.36
N ALA A 112 6.54 9.95 0.60
CA ALA A 112 6.24 10.49 1.92
C ALA A 112 6.49 11.99 2.02
N GLY A 113 5.77 12.64 2.95
CA GLY A 113 6.07 13.98 3.43
C GLY A 113 5.89 15.10 2.41
N GLN A 114 4.98 14.94 1.44
CA GLN A 114 4.72 15.97 0.43
C GLN A 114 3.90 17.11 1.04
N GLU A 115 4.49 18.28 1.08
CA GLU A 115 3.78 19.51 1.48
C GLU A 115 3.02 20.08 0.28
N VAL A 116 1.73 20.27 0.46
CA VAL A 116 0.83 20.81 -0.55
C VAL A 116 0.00 21.92 0.07
N LEU A 117 -0.09 23.03 -0.63
CA LEU A 117 -0.98 24.12 -0.30
C LEU A 117 -2.32 23.90 -1.00
N THR A 118 -3.39 23.76 -0.25
CA THR A 118 -4.75 23.58 -0.76
C THR A 118 -5.32 24.89 -1.33
N LYS A 119 -6.48 24.80 -2.01
CA LYS A 119 -7.15 25.95 -2.60
C LYS A 119 -7.54 27.02 -1.55
N ASP A 120 -7.87 26.60 -0.35
CA ASP A 120 -8.20 27.44 0.82
C ASP A 120 -6.97 27.89 1.62
N ARG A 121 -5.77 27.72 1.04
CA ARG A 121 -4.47 28.16 1.59
C ARG A 121 -4.06 27.46 2.88
N VAL A 122 -4.54 26.26 3.11
CA VAL A 122 -4.07 25.42 4.20
C VAL A 122 -2.91 24.57 3.71
N THR A 123 -1.79 24.59 4.42
CA THR A 123 -0.67 23.69 4.13
C THR A 123 -0.92 22.34 4.78
N ILE A 124 -1.00 21.30 3.97
CA ILE A 124 -1.12 19.91 4.42
C ILE A 124 0.12 19.10 4.03
N ARG A 125 0.43 18.08 4.80
CA ARG A 125 1.45 17.09 4.45
C ARG A 125 0.77 15.77 4.15
N VAL A 126 1.09 15.19 2.99
CA VAL A 126 0.46 13.96 2.51
C VAL A 126 1.48 12.87 2.25
N ASN A 127 1.07 11.63 2.47
CA ASN A 127 1.81 10.43 2.13
C ASN A 127 1.03 9.67 1.06
N ILE A 128 1.70 9.29 -0.02
CA ILE A 128 1.12 8.61 -1.17
C ILE A 128 1.80 7.26 -1.31
N ALA A 129 1.04 6.23 -1.61
CA ALA A 129 1.57 4.92 -1.98
C ALA A 129 1.11 4.56 -3.39
N ALA A 130 2.01 3.91 -4.14
CA ALA A 130 1.67 3.33 -5.42
C ALA A 130 2.22 1.91 -5.50
N GLU A 131 1.42 1.00 -6.04
CA GLU A 131 1.86 -0.33 -6.42
C GLU A 131 2.16 -0.39 -7.91
N TYR A 132 3.30 -0.94 -8.26
CA TYR A 132 3.73 -1.04 -9.66
C TYR A 132 4.48 -2.34 -9.93
N ARG A 133 4.58 -2.70 -11.19
CA ARG A 133 5.44 -3.77 -11.69
C ARG A 133 6.05 -3.39 -13.04
N VAL A 134 7.22 -3.93 -13.34
CA VAL A 134 7.83 -3.78 -14.64
C VAL A 134 7.27 -4.87 -15.57
N VAL A 135 6.64 -4.44 -16.67
CA VAL A 135 6.06 -5.34 -17.69
C VAL A 135 7.03 -5.51 -18.85
N ASP A 136 7.69 -4.41 -19.25
CA ASP A 136 8.69 -4.40 -20.31
C ASP A 136 10.03 -3.91 -19.75
N PRO A 137 10.92 -4.80 -19.31
CA PRO A 137 12.19 -4.41 -18.70
C PRO A 137 13.13 -3.72 -19.69
N VAL A 138 13.00 -4.00 -20.97
CA VAL A 138 13.82 -3.35 -22.02
C VAL A 138 13.45 -1.88 -22.12
N LYS A 139 12.15 -1.58 -22.25
CA LYS A 139 11.67 -0.19 -22.27
C LYS A 139 11.98 0.53 -20.97
N ALA A 140 11.77 -0.12 -19.81
CA ALA A 140 12.00 0.49 -18.51
C ALA A 140 13.45 0.96 -18.32
N VAL A 141 14.42 0.19 -18.85
CA VAL A 141 15.84 0.51 -18.71
C VAL A 141 16.35 1.43 -19.80
N SER A 142 15.76 1.39 -21.01
CA SER A 142 16.19 2.22 -22.14
C SER A 142 15.55 3.62 -22.16
N ALA A 143 14.31 3.76 -21.67
CA ALA A 143 13.59 5.02 -21.71
C ALA A 143 14.04 6.01 -20.63
N VAL A 144 14.37 5.52 -19.44
CA VAL A 144 14.74 6.34 -18.27
C VAL A 144 15.91 5.72 -17.51
N LYS A 145 16.68 6.56 -16.83
CA LYS A 145 17.81 6.09 -16.00
C LYS A 145 17.32 5.24 -14.83
N ASP A 146 16.25 5.71 -14.18
CA ASP A 146 15.60 5.04 -13.03
C ASP A 146 14.08 5.21 -13.15
N PHE A 147 13.39 4.12 -13.36
CA PHE A 147 11.92 4.10 -13.53
C PHE A 147 11.19 4.30 -12.19
N SER A 148 11.79 3.92 -11.07
CA SER A 148 11.22 4.16 -9.74
C SER A 148 11.27 5.65 -9.39
N GLU A 149 12.37 6.34 -9.70
CA GLU A 149 12.47 7.80 -9.57
C GLU A 149 11.52 8.53 -10.52
N ALA A 150 11.35 8.02 -11.74
CA ALA A 150 10.40 8.59 -12.70
C ALA A 150 8.95 8.48 -12.18
N LEU A 151 8.57 7.32 -11.63
CA LEU A 151 7.27 7.12 -11.00
C LEU A 151 7.09 8.04 -9.77
N TYR A 152 8.11 8.14 -8.93
CA TYR A 152 8.11 9.04 -7.77
C TYR A 152 7.76 10.48 -8.16
N ARG A 153 8.46 11.00 -9.16
CA ARG A 153 8.23 12.36 -9.68
C ARG A 153 6.86 12.53 -10.33
N ALA A 154 6.40 11.54 -11.10
CA ALA A 154 5.09 11.57 -11.72
C ALA A 154 3.96 11.64 -10.68
N LEU A 155 4.05 10.83 -9.62
CA LEU A 155 3.13 10.87 -8.49
C LEU A 155 3.17 12.23 -7.79
N GLN A 156 4.35 12.72 -7.48
CA GLN A 156 4.53 14.01 -6.80
C GLN A 156 3.86 15.16 -7.59
N TYR A 157 4.06 15.21 -8.91
CA TYR A 157 3.43 16.24 -9.75
C TYR A 157 1.91 16.09 -9.85
N ALA A 158 1.41 14.87 -10.04
CA ALA A 158 0.00 14.58 -10.14
C ALA A 158 -0.73 15.02 -8.86
N PHE A 159 -0.25 14.57 -7.70
CA PHE A 159 -0.86 14.89 -6.41
C PHE A 159 -0.78 16.37 -6.05
N ARG A 160 0.36 17.01 -6.29
CA ARG A 160 0.48 18.46 -6.05
C ARG A 160 -0.53 19.25 -6.87
N LYS A 161 -0.75 18.86 -8.12
CA LYS A 161 -1.73 19.52 -9.00
C LYS A 161 -3.16 19.28 -8.50
N THR A 162 -3.51 18.04 -8.21
CA THR A 162 -4.87 17.65 -7.80
C THR A 162 -5.24 18.23 -6.45
N LEU A 163 -4.42 18.01 -5.42
CA LEU A 163 -4.69 18.48 -4.06
C LEU A 163 -4.65 20.00 -3.96
N GLY A 164 -3.80 20.68 -4.71
CA GLY A 164 -3.75 22.14 -4.76
C GLY A 164 -4.99 22.79 -5.40
N ALA A 165 -5.78 22.04 -6.16
CA ALA A 165 -7.04 22.50 -6.75
C ALA A 165 -8.26 22.29 -5.83
N LEU A 166 -8.12 21.51 -4.75
CA LEU A 166 -9.19 21.16 -3.82
C LEU A 166 -9.07 21.94 -2.51
N THR A 167 -10.20 22.13 -1.83
CA THR A 167 -10.23 22.63 -0.44
C THR A 167 -9.94 21.49 0.54
N LEU A 168 -9.55 21.81 1.76
CA LEU A 168 -9.30 20.82 2.80
C LEU A 168 -10.53 19.94 3.04
N ASP A 169 -11.73 20.54 3.13
CA ASP A 169 -12.97 19.81 3.33
C ASP A 169 -13.23 18.82 2.20
N GLN A 170 -13.02 19.22 0.94
CA GLN A 170 -13.18 18.34 -0.22
C GLN A 170 -12.20 17.17 -0.20
N ILE A 171 -10.99 17.38 0.29
CA ILE A 171 -9.97 16.32 0.42
C ILE A 171 -10.39 15.30 1.49
N LEU A 172 -10.92 15.78 2.62
CA LEU A 172 -11.36 14.94 3.73
C LEU A 172 -12.67 14.19 3.41
N GLU A 173 -13.64 14.85 2.75
CA GLU A 173 -14.91 14.23 2.35
C GLU A 173 -14.75 13.14 1.31
N LYS A 174 -13.85 13.31 0.34
CA LYS A 174 -13.59 12.32 -0.72
C LYS A 174 -12.88 11.05 -0.24
N LYS A 175 -12.75 10.85 1.08
CA LYS A 175 -12.13 9.66 1.70
C LYS A 175 -10.79 9.30 1.07
N MET A 176 -9.96 10.31 0.82
CA MET A 176 -8.62 10.15 0.26
C MET A 176 -8.61 9.47 -1.14
N THR A 177 -9.68 9.58 -1.90
CA THR A 177 -9.66 9.12 -3.29
C THR A 177 -8.79 10.04 -4.13
N VAL A 178 -7.89 9.43 -4.87
CA VAL A 178 -7.10 10.13 -5.89
C VAL A 178 -8.04 10.58 -6.99
N ASP A 179 -7.78 11.76 -7.53
CA ASP A 179 -8.41 12.16 -8.78
C ASP A 179 -8.08 11.15 -9.87
N GLU A 180 -9.12 10.51 -10.41
CA GLU A 180 -8.98 9.43 -11.39
C GLU A 180 -8.28 9.92 -12.66
N GLU A 181 -8.45 11.20 -13.01
CA GLU A 181 -7.75 11.82 -14.14
C GLU A 181 -6.23 11.89 -13.90
N ALA A 182 -5.82 12.29 -12.69
CA ALA A 182 -4.41 12.33 -12.32
C ALA A 182 -3.79 10.92 -12.28
N ALA A 183 -4.51 9.96 -11.73
CA ALA A 183 -4.09 8.55 -11.70
C ALA A 183 -3.98 7.96 -13.11
N ALA A 184 -4.95 8.23 -13.98
CA ALA A 184 -4.93 7.79 -15.37
C ALA A 184 -3.73 8.35 -16.13
N LYS A 185 -3.39 9.62 -15.90
CA LYS A 185 -2.20 10.23 -16.50
C LYS A 185 -0.91 9.55 -16.05
N VAL A 186 -0.74 9.31 -14.73
CA VAL A 186 0.44 8.62 -14.21
C VAL A 186 0.54 7.21 -14.79
N ARG A 187 -0.57 6.48 -14.86
CA ARG A 187 -0.61 5.13 -15.46
C ARG A 187 -0.20 5.15 -16.94
N ALA A 188 -0.69 6.14 -17.71
CA ALA A 188 -0.36 6.27 -19.12
C ALA A 188 1.13 6.62 -19.34
N ASP A 189 1.66 7.57 -18.56
CA ASP A 189 3.06 7.99 -18.65
C ASP A 189 3.99 6.82 -18.29
N MET A 190 3.66 6.04 -17.26
CA MET A 190 4.43 4.87 -16.84
C MET A 190 4.31 3.69 -17.81
N ALA A 191 3.13 3.45 -18.38
CA ALA A 191 2.94 2.43 -19.42
C ALA A 191 3.82 2.72 -20.66
N GLY A 192 4.02 3.99 -20.99
CA GLY A 192 4.93 4.42 -22.05
C GLY A 192 6.37 3.96 -21.89
N ILE A 193 6.82 3.80 -20.66
CA ILE A 193 8.16 3.31 -20.29
C ILE A 193 8.18 1.84 -19.85
N GLY A 194 7.09 1.08 -20.05
CA GLY A 194 7.03 -0.35 -19.73
C GLY A 194 6.80 -0.69 -18.26
N VAL A 195 6.28 0.27 -17.47
CA VAL A 195 5.91 0.10 -16.07
C VAL A 195 4.40 0.19 -15.92
N GLU A 196 3.78 -0.82 -15.35
CA GLU A 196 2.35 -0.86 -15.03
C GLU A 196 2.14 -0.42 -13.58
N VAL A 197 1.29 0.58 -13.36
CA VAL A 197 0.89 1.05 -12.03
C VAL A 197 -0.52 0.55 -11.74
N SER A 198 -0.65 -0.36 -10.79
CA SER A 198 -1.91 -1.03 -10.47
C SER A 198 -2.77 -0.21 -9.52
N ASP A 199 -2.19 0.29 -8.44
CA ASP A 199 -2.90 1.04 -7.42
C ASP A 199 -2.14 2.31 -7.04
N ILE A 200 -2.90 3.38 -6.79
CA ILE A 200 -2.37 4.66 -6.33
C ILE A 200 -3.31 5.13 -5.21
N ALA A 201 -2.80 5.25 -4.02
CA ALA A 201 -3.59 5.63 -2.85
C ALA A 201 -2.93 6.77 -2.05
N LEU A 202 -3.75 7.65 -1.53
CA LEU A 202 -3.38 8.61 -0.52
C LEU A 202 -3.41 7.90 0.85
N LYS A 203 -2.25 7.69 1.48
CA LYS A 203 -2.14 6.98 2.77
C LYS A 203 -2.64 7.82 3.92
N ASP A 204 -2.05 9.01 4.07
CA ASP A 204 -2.30 9.88 5.21
C ASP A 204 -2.35 11.33 4.77
N VAL A 205 -3.19 12.11 5.45
CA VAL A 205 -3.23 13.57 5.39
C VAL A 205 -2.88 14.09 6.79
N ILE A 206 -1.75 14.75 6.90
CA ILE A 206 -1.26 15.31 8.16
C ILE A 206 -1.50 16.80 8.14
N LEU A 207 -2.28 17.27 9.11
CA LEU A 207 -2.60 18.67 9.29
C LEU A 207 -1.63 19.32 10.30
N PRO A 208 -1.34 20.62 10.16
CA PRO A 208 -0.67 21.39 11.21
C PRO A 208 -1.45 21.30 12.53
N GLY A 209 -0.74 21.33 13.67
CA GLY A 209 -1.35 21.15 15.00
C GLY A 209 -2.51 22.11 15.28
N GLU A 210 -2.31 23.39 14.99
CA GLU A 210 -3.34 24.44 15.16
C GLU A 210 -4.61 24.17 14.34
N MET A 211 -4.46 23.77 13.08
CA MET A 211 -5.59 23.44 12.22
C MET A 211 -6.33 22.18 12.68
N ARG A 212 -5.61 21.21 13.23
CA ARG A 212 -6.21 20.01 13.82
C ARG A 212 -7.08 20.34 15.03
N GLU A 213 -6.62 21.24 15.88
CA GLU A 213 -7.38 21.70 17.04
C GLU A 213 -8.66 22.44 16.63
N ILE A 214 -8.57 23.35 15.65
CA ILE A 214 -9.74 24.07 15.12
C ILE A 214 -10.76 23.10 14.52
N LEU A 215 -10.33 22.15 13.68
CA LEU A 215 -11.21 21.14 13.11
C LEU A 215 -11.86 20.25 14.17
N ASN A 216 -11.11 19.84 15.19
CA ASN A 216 -11.67 19.07 16.30
C ASN A 216 -12.74 19.85 17.07
N GLN A 217 -12.56 21.16 17.26
CA GLN A 217 -13.57 22.01 17.88
C GLN A 217 -14.83 22.11 17.02
N VAL A 218 -14.69 22.31 15.70
CA VAL A 218 -15.82 22.36 14.76
C VAL A 218 -16.59 21.03 14.76
N VAL A 219 -15.90 19.91 14.58
CA VAL A 219 -16.50 18.58 14.58
C VAL A 219 -17.18 18.28 15.93
N SER A 220 -16.56 18.68 17.04
CA SER A 220 -17.16 18.54 18.38
C SER A 220 -18.46 19.34 18.51
N ALA A 221 -18.45 20.60 18.05
CA ALA A 221 -19.64 21.46 18.07
C ALA A 221 -20.77 20.92 17.17
N GLU A 222 -20.46 20.43 15.98
CA GLU A 222 -21.42 19.79 15.08
C GLU A 222 -22.04 18.54 15.72
N LYS A 223 -21.21 17.65 16.28
CA LYS A 223 -21.70 16.44 16.98
C LYS A 223 -22.55 16.76 18.20
N GLN A 224 -22.20 17.81 18.95
CA GLN A 224 -23.01 18.30 20.06
C GLN A 224 -24.37 18.83 19.59
N ALA A 225 -24.39 19.61 18.50
CA ALA A 225 -25.63 20.10 17.91
C ALA A 225 -26.53 18.95 17.42
N GLU A 226 -25.95 17.97 16.72
CA GLU A 226 -26.64 16.77 16.26
C GLU A 226 -27.23 15.96 17.44
N ALA A 227 -26.44 15.73 18.48
CA ALA A 227 -26.89 15.07 19.70
C ALA A 227 -28.04 15.81 20.39
N ASN A 228 -27.99 17.17 20.43
CA ASN A 228 -29.07 17.99 20.99
C ASN A 228 -30.35 17.90 20.16
N ILE A 229 -30.27 17.88 18.84
CA ILE A 229 -31.42 17.67 17.95
C ILE A 229 -32.08 16.32 18.22
N ILE A 230 -31.28 15.25 18.30
CA ILE A 230 -31.76 13.89 18.61
C ILE A 230 -32.45 13.88 19.97
N ARG A 231 -31.79 14.44 21.01
CA ARG A 231 -32.35 14.53 22.35
C ARG A 231 -33.72 15.22 22.35
N ARG A 232 -33.81 16.41 21.75
CA ARG A 232 -35.08 17.17 21.70
C ARG A 232 -36.15 16.42 20.93
N ARG A 233 -35.80 15.71 19.89
CA ARG A 233 -36.75 14.87 19.14
C ARG A 233 -37.27 13.74 20.02
N GLU A 234 -36.42 13.06 20.76
CA GLU A 234 -36.80 11.98 21.66
C GLU A 234 -37.63 12.51 22.86
N GLU A 235 -37.27 13.65 23.43
CA GLU A 235 -38.06 14.34 24.47
C GLU A 235 -39.47 14.69 23.95
N ALA A 236 -39.56 15.23 22.75
CA ALA A 236 -40.85 15.56 22.13
C ALA A 236 -41.69 14.31 21.85
N ASN A 237 -41.05 13.22 21.40
CA ASN A 237 -41.73 11.93 21.19
C ASN A 237 -42.20 11.30 22.51
N ALA A 238 -41.34 11.34 23.55
CA ALA A 238 -41.70 10.87 24.89
C ALA A 238 -42.87 11.69 25.47
N THR A 239 -42.84 13.02 25.36
CA THR A 239 -43.92 13.88 25.81
C THR A 239 -45.22 13.60 25.07
N ARG A 240 -45.16 13.41 23.72
CA ARG A 240 -46.33 13.05 22.93
C ARG A 240 -46.89 11.69 23.34
N SER A 241 -46.03 10.69 23.61
CA SER A 241 -46.43 9.40 24.11
C SER A 241 -47.10 9.47 25.48
N LEU A 242 -46.54 10.26 26.40
CA LEU A 242 -47.13 10.52 27.72
C LEU A 242 -48.52 11.23 27.61
N LEU A 243 -48.66 12.21 26.71
CA LEU A 243 -49.93 12.89 26.44
C LEU A 243 -50.99 11.89 25.89
N ASN A 244 -50.59 11.07 24.97
CA ASN A 244 -51.51 10.03 24.44
C ASN A 244 -51.91 9.01 25.52
N THR A 245 -50.97 8.59 26.36
CA THR A 245 -51.22 7.69 27.50
C THR A 245 -52.17 8.37 28.51
N ALA A 246 -51.93 9.61 28.85
CA ALA A 246 -52.81 10.38 29.75
C ALA A 246 -54.22 10.55 29.20
N ARG A 247 -54.38 10.76 27.87
CA ARG A 247 -55.68 10.85 27.20
C ARG A 247 -56.46 9.56 27.30
N VAL A 248 -55.79 8.41 26.98
CA VAL A 248 -56.38 7.09 27.09
C VAL A 248 -56.78 6.77 28.52
N MET A 249 -56.01 7.19 29.53
CA MET A 249 -56.37 7.02 30.94
C MET A 249 -57.52 7.90 31.36
N ALA A 250 -57.64 9.14 30.85
CA ALA A 250 -58.75 10.03 31.13
C ALA A 250 -60.07 9.48 30.56
N GLU A 251 -60.00 8.81 29.38
CA GLU A 251 -61.18 8.21 28.76
C GLU A 251 -61.59 6.83 29.39
N ASN A 252 -60.68 6.23 30.20
CA ASN A 252 -60.88 4.91 30.78
C ASN A 252 -60.55 4.86 32.31
N PRO A 253 -61.49 5.10 33.20
CA PRO A 253 -61.28 5.17 34.65
C PRO A 253 -60.66 3.88 35.26
N VAL A 254 -60.88 2.72 34.65
CA VAL A 254 -60.31 1.44 35.12
C VAL A 254 -58.79 1.39 34.84
N MET A 255 -58.34 1.93 33.72
CA MET A 255 -56.89 2.04 33.42
C MET A 255 -56.21 3.03 34.37
N LEU A 256 -56.86 4.13 34.70
CA LEU A 256 -56.30 5.08 35.67
C LEU A 256 -56.10 4.39 37.01
N ARG A 257 -57.10 3.62 37.46
CA ARG A 257 -57.05 2.90 38.76
C ARG A 257 -55.92 1.82 38.81
N LEU A 258 -55.72 1.13 37.68
CA LEU A 258 -54.67 0.15 37.55
C LEU A 258 -53.27 0.84 37.67
N LYS A 259 -53.08 1.98 37.03
CA LYS A 259 -51.82 2.74 37.08
C LYS A 259 -51.54 3.36 38.47
N GLU A 260 -52.60 3.76 39.20
CA GLU A 260 -52.46 4.18 40.59
C GLU A 260 -51.98 3.03 41.49
N LEU A 261 -52.50 1.81 41.28
CA LEU A 261 -52.07 0.65 42.05
C LEU A 261 -50.66 0.21 41.71
N GLU A 262 -50.25 0.27 40.44
CA GLU A 262 -48.87 0.02 40.00
C GLU A 262 -47.87 1.04 40.55
N ALA A 263 -48.28 2.32 40.63
CA ALA A 263 -47.45 3.36 41.25
C ALA A 263 -47.32 3.13 42.78
N LEU A 264 -48.39 2.72 43.45
CA LEU A 264 -48.35 2.36 44.86
C LEU A 264 -47.47 1.14 45.14
N GLU A 265 -47.53 0.11 44.28
CA GLU A 265 -46.66 -1.07 44.36
C GLU A 265 -45.17 -0.67 44.21
N THR A 266 -44.87 0.22 43.23
CA THR A 266 -43.51 0.73 43.02
C THR A 266 -43.00 1.54 44.21
N ILE A 267 -43.86 2.31 44.86
CA ILE A 267 -43.52 3.07 46.08
C ILE A 267 -43.35 2.13 47.25
N ALA A 268 -44.28 1.18 47.44
CA ALA A 268 -44.21 0.19 48.54
C ALA A 268 -42.94 -0.68 48.47
N GLY A 269 -42.47 -1.00 47.24
CA GLY A 269 -41.21 -1.73 47.04
C GLY A 269 -39.93 -0.93 47.36
N LYS A 270 -40.04 0.42 47.51
CA LYS A 270 -38.89 1.29 47.77
C LYS A 270 -38.85 1.84 49.20
N VAL A 271 -39.89 1.59 50.04
CA VAL A 271 -40.01 2.08 51.41
C VAL A 271 -40.20 0.92 52.36
N GLU A 272 -39.54 0.97 53.54
CA GLU A 272 -39.68 -0.06 54.57
C GLU A 272 -41.09 -0.08 55.25
N ARG A 273 -41.76 1.05 55.23
CA ARG A 273 -43.09 1.19 55.84
C ARG A 273 -43.96 2.18 55.05
N LEU A 274 -45.10 1.72 54.58
CA LEU A 274 -46.12 2.57 53.93
C LEU A 274 -47.36 2.58 54.79
N THR A 275 -47.78 3.77 55.29
CA THR A 275 -49.03 3.94 56.01
C THR A 275 -50.01 4.73 55.13
N VAL A 276 -51.12 4.11 54.79
CA VAL A 276 -52.17 4.71 53.95
C VAL A 276 -53.32 5.15 54.82
N HIS A 277 -53.55 6.48 54.90
CA HIS A 277 -54.67 7.06 55.57
C HIS A 277 -55.81 7.35 54.58
N ASN A 278 -57.04 7.11 54.91
CA ASN A 278 -58.25 7.36 54.10
C ASN A 278 -58.40 6.60 52.82
N GLY A 279 -57.80 5.43 52.69
CA GLY A 279 -57.85 4.62 51.48
C GLY A 279 -57.01 5.19 50.32
N THR A 280 -56.92 4.44 49.22
CA THR A 280 -56.05 4.81 48.07
C THR A 280 -56.51 6.07 47.31
N GLY A 281 -57.73 6.59 47.48
CA GLY A 281 -58.21 7.80 46.83
C GLY A 281 -57.77 9.11 47.50
N GLY A 282 -57.33 9.05 48.80
CA GLY A 282 -56.83 10.22 49.51
C GLY A 282 -55.35 10.54 49.28
N LEU A 283 -54.57 9.52 48.96
CA LEU A 283 -53.10 9.64 48.84
C LEU A 283 -52.66 10.63 47.76
N LEU A 284 -53.33 10.72 46.60
CA LEU A 284 -52.99 11.66 45.55
C LEU A 284 -53.34 13.11 45.92
N ASN A 285 -54.43 13.34 46.66
CA ASN A 285 -54.79 14.67 47.13
C ASN A 285 -53.83 15.21 48.21
N ASP A 286 -53.29 14.32 49.04
CA ASP A 286 -52.35 14.71 50.12
C ASP A 286 -50.92 14.92 49.56
N LEU A 287 -50.50 14.21 48.51
CA LEU A 287 -49.26 14.43 47.78
C LEU A 287 -49.27 15.78 47.04
N VAL A 288 -50.38 16.20 46.48
CA VAL A 288 -50.53 17.53 45.82
C VAL A 288 -50.45 18.63 46.87
N LYS A 289 -51.00 18.47 48.05
CA LYS A 289 -50.93 19.45 49.14
C LYS A 289 -49.52 19.62 49.74
N LEU A 290 -48.70 18.55 49.76
CA LEU A 290 -47.31 18.63 50.21
C LEU A 290 -46.37 19.39 49.27
N ARG A 291 -46.81 19.62 48.03
CA ARG A 291 -46.02 20.37 47.04
C ARG A 291 -46.29 21.88 47.12
N ASP A 292 -47.39 22.30 47.68
CA ASP A 292 -47.80 23.70 47.82
C ASP A 292 -47.57 24.29 49.26
N SER A 293 -46.83 23.56 50.10
CA SER A 293 -46.29 23.98 51.38
C SER A 293 -44.74 23.89 51.34
#